data_a685a4c0d9787cc47fe4a85303ba54cf
#
_entry.id   a685a4c0d9787cc47fe4a85303ba54cf
#
_cell.length_a   1.000
_cell.length_b   1.000
_cell.length_c   1.000
_cell.angle_alpha   90.00
_cell.angle_beta   90.00
_cell.angle_gamma   90.00
#
_symmetry.space_group_name_H-M   'P 1'
#
loop_
_entity.id
_entity.type
_entity.pdbx_description
1 polymer ?
#
loop_
_entity_poly.entity_id
_entity_poly.type
_entity_poly.pdbx_seq_one_letter_code
_entity_poly.pdbx_strand_id
1 'polypeptide(L)'
;MSPGKQASQSEAAAPMAAGARLEAMRRRVRLSRVAVWTVIAAGPIALCVAVTSTPTTVAAVPATKPTAVRTATAATDPGGYAQVFIGAWLRSDANDETSAQARLAQSMAPDVELPDPAADAQSAPGSVTAVRSAQRGAGAWTVTVAAQYANGSVRYYAVPVASDSTGSSFTVTGAPGVVAGPARAEVPKSSYAVTVPEGDLSSAVGEFLTAYLTGAGEVDRYLAPGVKLTAVSPAPYSAVAVQQVSAIEEAAAAEQVPADGTKVRVLAAVEARGATGRWPLAYELTLKARSGRWEVAALASGTAQDGGAR
;
A
#
# COMPACT_ATOMS: atom_id res chain seq x y z
N MET A 1 -46.63 29.45 55.29
CA MET A 1 -45.70 30.32 56.00
C MET A 1 -44.58 30.64 55.03
N SER A 2 -44.54 31.87 54.50
CA SER A 2 -43.44 32.57 53.83
C SER A 2 -42.49 33.10 54.93
N PRO A 3 -41.37 33.71 54.58
CA PRO A 3 -40.63 34.00 53.33
C PRO A 3 -39.11 33.92 53.48
N GLY A 4 -38.37 34.26 52.40
CA GLY A 4 -36.94 34.55 52.49
C GLY A 4 -36.32 34.91 51.16
N LYS A 5 -36.49 36.15 50.72
CA LYS A 5 -35.70 36.82 49.70
C LYS A 5 -34.25 37.02 50.18
N GLN A 6 -33.28 36.76 49.32
CA GLN A 6 -32.05 37.56 49.31
C GLN A 6 -31.49 37.71 47.88
N ALA A 7 -31.38 38.93 47.51
CA ALA A 7 -30.75 39.43 46.30
C ALA A 7 -29.22 39.29 46.41
N SER A 8 -28.57 38.92 45.35
CA SER A 8 -27.11 39.00 45.19
C SER A 8 -26.79 39.97 44.07
N GLN A 9 -25.96 40.91 44.41
CA GLN A 9 -25.48 42.03 43.67
C GLN A 9 -24.72 41.63 42.40
N SER A 10 -25.04 42.29 41.35
CA SER A 10 -24.28 42.36 40.11
C SER A 10 -23.01 43.17 40.39
N GLU A 11 -21.86 42.55 40.34
CA GLU A 11 -20.57 43.23 40.39
C GLU A 11 -20.11 43.49 38.97
N ALA A 12 -20.06 44.81 38.62
CA ALA A 12 -19.64 45.30 37.31
C ALA A 12 -18.12 45.10 37.15
N ALA A 13 -17.72 44.26 36.24
CA ALA A 13 -16.33 44.12 35.82
C ALA A 13 -15.90 45.35 35.01
N ALA A 14 -14.81 45.96 35.43
CA ALA A 14 -14.25 47.18 34.91
C ALA A 14 -13.80 47.09 33.43
N PRO A 15 -13.89 48.18 32.65
CA PRO A 15 -13.53 48.22 31.22
C PRO A 15 -12.06 48.54 31.02
N MET A 16 -11.14 47.59 31.29
CA MET A 16 -9.71 47.79 31.06
C MET A 16 -8.99 46.68 30.26
N ALA A 17 -9.71 45.94 29.41
CA ALA A 17 -9.08 44.89 28.59
C ALA A 17 -8.97 45.19 27.09
N ALA A 18 -9.53 46.30 26.61
CA ALA A 18 -9.54 46.62 25.16
C ALA A 18 -8.22 47.23 24.64
N GLY A 19 -7.56 48.06 25.47
CA GLY A 19 -6.32 48.72 25.05
C GLY A 19 -5.12 47.80 24.89
N ALA A 20 -4.93 46.86 25.81
CA ALA A 20 -3.81 45.92 25.79
C ALA A 20 -3.86 44.93 24.61
N ARG A 21 -5.04 44.56 24.16
CA ARG A 21 -5.21 43.67 22.99
C ARG A 21 -4.88 44.38 21.68
N LEU A 22 -5.20 45.65 21.56
CA LEU A 22 -4.87 46.45 20.37
C LEU A 22 -3.37 46.69 20.24
N GLU A 23 -2.66 46.93 21.33
CA GLU A 23 -1.21 47.08 21.31
C GLU A 23 -0.48 45.77 20.99
N ALA A 24 -0.92 44.63 21.51
CA ALA A 24 -0.38 43.32 21.18
C ALA A 24 -0.59 42.98 19.69
N MET A 25 -1.73 43.34 19.13
CA MET A 25 -2.02 43.13 17.71
C MET A 25 -1.17 44.05 16.81
N ARG A 26 -0.94 45.28 17.20
CA ARG A 26 -0.05 46.22 16.46
C ARG A 26 1.43 45.77 16.51
N ARG A 27 1.90 45.17 17.60
CA ARG A 27 3.25 44.59 17.70
C ARG A 27 3.40 43.41 16.79
N ARG A 28 2.43 42.48 16.72
CA ARG A 28 2.45 41.34 15.81
C ARG A 28 2.48 41.72 14.34
N VAL A 29 1.70 42.72 13.93
CA VAL A 29 1.69 43.20 12.55
C VAL A 29 3.01 43.88 12.18
N ARG A 30 3.67 44.59 13.10
CA ARG A 30 4.99 45.18 12.84
C ARG A 30 6.10 44.13 12.73
N LEU A 31 6.06 43.09 13.56
CA LEU A 31 7.02 41.99 13.48
C LEU A 31 6.86 41.16 12.20
N SER A 32 5.64 40.91 11.74
CA SER A 32 5.40 40.20 10.48
C SER A 32 5.86 40.99 9.25
N ARG A 33 5.73 42.33 9.27
CA ARG A 33 6.24 43.18 8.18
C ARG A 33 7.75 43.21 8.12
N VAL A 34 8.45 43.21 9.26
CA VAL A 34 9.92 43.15 9.33
C VAL A 34 10.41 41.80 8.84
N ALA A 35 9.75 40.68 9.19
CA ALA A 35 10.11 39.33 8.73
C ALA A 35 9.96 39.21 7.20
N VAL A 36 8.93 39.76 6.60
CA VAL A 36 8.73 39.74 5.13
C VAL A 36 9.82 40.58 4.42
N TRP A 37 10.21 41.73 4.95
CA TRP A 37 11.25 42.56 4.34
C TRP A 37 12.65 41.92 4.45
N THR A 38 12.96 41.17 5.51
CA THR A 38 14.23 40.45 5.64
C THR A 38 14.36 39.28 4.63
N VAL A 39 13.26 38.61 4.30
CA VAL A 39 13.27 37.54 3.27
C VAL A 39 13.47 38.12 1.87
N ILE A 40 12.88 39.28 1.56
CA ILE A 40 13.03 39.95 0.26
C ILE A 40 14.44 40.53 0.10
N ALA A 41 15.09 41.00 1.15
CA ALA A 41 16.44 41.58 1.09
C ALA A 41 17.54 40.47 1.00
N ALA A 42 17.30 39.23 1.45
CA ALA A 42 18.28 38.14 1.41
C ALA A 42 18.47 37.57 0.00
N GLY A 43 17.48 37.69 -0.90
CA GLY A 43 17.55 37.15 -2.26
C GLY A 43 18.63 37.81 -3.14
N PRO A 44 18.77 39.13 -3.19
CA PRO A 44 19.80 39.78 -4.02
C PRO A 44 21.22 39.52 -3.56
N ILE A 45 21.46 39.36 -2.24
CA ILE A 45 22.79 39.13 -1.67
C ILE A 45 23.29 37.72 -2.06
N ALA A 46 22.42 36.70 -2.05
CA ALA A 46 22.77 35.35 -2.49
C ALA A 46 23.15 35.29 -4.00
N LEU A 47 22.50 36.09 -4.82
CA LEU A 47 22.81 36.21 -6.23
C LEU A 47 24.15 36.90 -6.51
N CYS A 48 24.51 37.94 -5.74
CA CYS A 48 25.79 38.63 -5.89
C CYS A 48 26.99 37.76 -5.50
N VAL A 49 26.87 36.87 -4.51
CA VAL A 49 27.94 35.94 -4.11
C VAL A 49 28.16 34.87 -5.20
N ALA A 50 27.11 34.45 -5.89
CA ALA A 50 27.22 33.44 -6.95
C ALA A 50 27.91 33.96 -8.23
N VAL A 51 27.89 35.29 -8.48
CA VAL A 51 28.48 35.89 -9.70
C VAL A 51 29.98 36.22 -9.52
N THR A 52 30.49 36.31 -8.30
CA THR A 52 31.89 36.69 -8.02
C THR A 52 32.86 35.52 -7.80
N SER A 53 32.37 34.28 -7.77
CA SER A 53 33.24 33.08 -7.67
C SER A 53 33.74 32.66 -9.06
N THR A 54 35.04 32.80 -9.31
CA THR A 54 35.70 32.29 -10.51
C THR A 54 35.63 30.76 -10.54
N PRO A 55 35.13 30.13 -11.64
CA PRO A 55 35.07 28.68 -11.72
C PRO A 55 36.47 28.09 -11.95
N THR A 56 36.94 27.27 -11.02
CA THR A 56 38.03 26.35 -11.27
C THR A 56 37.52 25.24 -12.19
N THR A 57 37.96 25.23 -13.42
CA THR A 57 37.61 24.20 -14.41
C THR A 57 38.18 22.84 -14.02
N VAL A 58 37.37 22.02 -13.36
CA VAL A 58 37.51 20.55 -13.39
C VAL A 58 36.58 20.06 -14.49
N ALA A 59 37.15 19.35 -15.50
CA ALA A 59 36.36 18.79 -16.59
C ALA A 59 35.27 17.87 -16.03
N ALA A 60 34.05 18.36 -15.98
CA ALA A 60 32.89 17.58 -15.58
C ALA A 60 32.39 16.81 -16.81
N VAL A 61 32.29 15.49 -16.66
CA VAL A 61 31.45 14.63 -17.49
C VAL A 61 30.05 15.26 -17.60
N PRO A 62 29.42 15.34 -18.78
CA PRO A 62 28.13 16.00 -18.94
C PRO A 62 27.11 15.29 -18.10
N ALA A 63 26.69 15.93 -17.03
CA ALA A 63 25.54 15.49 -16.23
C ALA A 63 24.30 15.55 -17.12
N THR A 64 23.72 14.42 -17.43
CA THR A 64 22.37 14.32 -17.99
C THR A 64 21.46 15.16 -17.11
N LYS A 65 20.83 16.18 -17.72
CA LYS A 65 19.77 16.97 -17.05
C LYS A 65 18.80 16.00 -16.40
N PRO A 66 18.49 16.13 -15.10
CA PRO A 66 17.37 15.39 -14.52
C PRO A 66 16.13 15.82 -15.32
N THR A 67 15.61 14.89 -16.11
CA THR A 67 14.29 15.04 -16.69
C THR A 67 13.36 15.24 -15.48
N ALA A 68 12.80 16.43 -15.34
CA ALA A 68 11.75 16.66 -14.36
C ALA A 68 10.68 15.62 -14.65
N VAL A 69 10.62 14.58 -13.83
CA VAL A 69 9.49 13.68 -13.80
C VAL A 69 8.33 14.59 -13.44
N ARG A 70 7.55 15.01 -14.46
CA ARG A 70 6.23 15.55 -14.20
C ARG A 70 5.53 14.47 -13.40
N THR A 71 5.37 14.72 -12.12
CA THR A 71 4.37 14.02 -11.32
C THR A 71 3.05 14.42 -11.97
N ALA A 72 2.64 13.67 -13.00
CA ALA A 72 1.27 13.72 -13.46
C ALA A 72 0.46 13.52 -12.17
N THR A 73 -0.40 14.46 -11.84
CA THR A 73 -1.41 14.28 -10.80
C THR A 73 -1.99 12.91 -11.09
N ALA A 74 -1.75 11.94 -10.21
CA ALA A 74 -2.16 10.56 -10.47
C ALA A 74 -3.65 10.62 -10.71
N ALA A 75 -4.08 10.36 -11.96
CA ALA A 75 -5.49 10.35 -12.30
C ALA A 75 -6.14 9.35 -11.35
N THR A 76 -7.17 9.79 -10.62
CA THR A 76 -7.85 8.94 -9.63
C THR A 76 -8.36 7.70 -10.34
N ASP A 77 -7.97 6.53 -9.88
CA ASP A 77 -8.33 5.25 -10.49
C ASP A 77 -9.84 4.99 -10.30
N PRO A 78 -10.63 4.82 -11.39
CA PRO A 78 -12.05 4.54 -11.30
C PRO A 78 -12.37 3.09 -10.91
N GLY A 79 -11.37 2.26 -10.58
CA GLY A 79 -11.55 0.85 -10.27
C GLY A 79 -12.59 0.58 -9.21
N GLY A 80 -12.52 1.29 -8.07
CA GLY A 80 -13.51 1.16 -6.99
C GLY A 80 -14.92 1.57 -7.41
N TYR A 81 -15.05 2.61 -8.22
CA TYR A 81 -16.34 3.06 -8.75
C TYR A 81 -16.98 1.98 -9.65
N ALA A 82 -16.22 1.45 -10.60
CA ALA A 82 -16.69 0.38 -11.49
C ALA A 82 -17.03 -0.91 -10.72
N GLN A 83 -16.29 -1.22 -9.66
CA GLN A 83 -16.55 -2.38 -8.80
C GLN A 83 -17.90 -2.26 -8.09
N VAL A 84 -18.21 -1.08 -7.51
CA VAL A 84 -19.51 -0.80 -6.87
C VAL A 84 -20.64 -0.91 -7.90
N PHE A 85 -20.46 -0.30 -9.06
CA PHE A 85 -21.45 -0.37 -10.15
C PHE A 85 -21.75 -1.82 -10.56
N ILE A 86 -20.75 -2.62 -10.92
CA ILE A 86 -20.93 -4.03 -11.32
C ILE A 86 -21.57 -4.85 -10.19
N GLY A 87 -21.17 -4.58 -8.94
CA GLY A 87 -21.76 -5.24 -7.78
C GLY A 87 -23.26 -4.99 -7.65
N ALA A 88 -23.71 -3.77 -7.93
CA ALA A 88 -25.11 -3.38 -7.93
C ALA A 88 -25.83 -3.93 -9.18
N TRP A 89 -25.28 -3.73 -10.37
CA TRP A 89 -25.86 -4.12 -11.65
C TRP A 89 -26.09 -5.63 -11.74
N LEU A 90 -25.15 -6.47 -11.34
CA LEU A 90 -25.30 -7.94 -11.34
C LEU A 90 -26.29 -8.46 -10.28
N ARG A 91 -26.74 -7.63 -9.35
CA ARG A 91 -27.72 -7.95 -8.32
C ARG A 91 -29.06 -7.24 -8.54
N SER A 92 -29.15 -6.42 -9.59
CA SER A 92 -30.39 -5.74 -9.96
C SER A 92 -31.23 -6.61 -10.90
N ASP A 93 -32.50 -6.25 -11.02
CA ASP A 93 -33.49 -6.87 -11.90
C ASP A 93 -34.32 -5.74 -12.54
N ALA A 94 -34.46 -5.79 -13.86
CA ALA A 94 -35.28 -4.82 -14.61
C ALA A 94 -36.76 -4.88 -14.21
N ASN A 95 -37.23 -6.01 -13.67
CA ASN A 95 -38.59 -6.16 -13.15
C ASN A 95 -38.77 -5.60 -11.73
N ASP A 96 -37.66 -5.22 -11.02
CA ASP A 96 -37.67 -4.56 -9.72
C ASP A 96 -36.74 -3.34 -9.69
N GLU A 97 -37.10 -2.32 -10.47
CA GLU A 97 -36.35 -1.04 -10.53
C GLU A 97 -36.33 -0.30 -9.19
N THR A 98 -37.20 -0.66 -8.25
CA THR A 98 -37.30 -0.01 -6.93
C THR A 98 -36.34 -0.61 -5.92
N SER A 99 -35.69 -1.71 -6.21
CA SER A 99 -34.67 -2.31 -5.33
C SER A 99 -33.50 -1.36 -5.07
N ALA A 100 -32.84 -1.52 -3.94
CA ALA A 100 -31.67 -0.72 -3.58
C ALA A 100 -30.54 -0.88 -4.61
N GLN A 101 -30.38 -2.09 -5.15
CA GLN A 101 -29.35 -2.40 -6.14
C GLN A 101 -29.66 -1.75 -7.50
N ALA A 102 -30.91 -1.81 -7.96
CA ALA A 102 -31.34 -1.15 -9.18
C ALA A 102 -31.15 0.36 -9.12
N ARG A 103 -31.60 1.00 -8.03
CA ARG A 103 -31.41 2.46 -7.83
C ARG A 103 -29.94 2.85 -7.79
N LEU A 104 -29.09 2.06 -7.11
CA LEU A 104 -27.66 2.33 -7.07
C LEU A 104 -27.04 2.22 -8.47
N ALA A 105 -27.33 1.15 -9.21
CA ALA A 105 -26.82 0.97 -10.57
C ALA A 105 -27.27 2.11 -11.49
N GLN A 106 -28.54 2.49 -11.48
CA GLN A 106 -29.09 3.59 -12.27
C GLN A 106 -28.50 4.96 -11.87
N SER A 107 -28.21 5.18 -10.57
CA SER A 107 -27.57 6.43 -10.14
C SER A 107 -26.13 6.59 -10.67
N MET A 108 -25.44 5.48 -10.90
CA MET A 108 -24.06 5.46 -11.41
C MET A 108 -24.00 5.40 -12.95
N ALA A 109 -25.06 4.91 -13.57
CA ALA A 109 -25.17 4.67 -15.01
C ALA A 109 -26.63 4.87 -15.47
N PRO A 110 -27.13 6.13 -15.54
CA PRO A 110 -28.54 6.40 -15.84
C PRO A 110 -29.01 5.91 -17.22
N ASP A 111 -28.08 5.81 -18.17
CA ASP A 111 -28.39 5.40 -19.55
C ASP A 111 -28.12 3.90 -19.79
N VAL A 112 -27.84 3.11 -18.76
CA VAL A 112 -27.56 1.67 -18.85
C VAL A 112 -28.77 0.87 -18.39
N GLU A 113 -29.26 -0.02 -19.25
CA GLU A 113 -30.33 -0.94 -18.91
C GLU A 113 -29.92 -1.92 -17.80
N LEU A 114 -30.88 -2.23 -16.93
CA LEU A 114 -30.71 -3.25 -15.90
C LEU A 114 -30.85 -4.65 -16.52
N PRO A 115 -30.16 -5.67 -15.96
CA PRO A 115 -30.34 -7.04 -16.40
C PRO A 115 -31.75 -7.55 -16.06
N ASP A 116 -32.23 -8.46 -16.89
CA ASP A 116 -33.46 -9.24 -16.67
C ASP A 116 -33.09 -10.73 -16.54
N PRO A 117 -32.65 -11.18 -15.34
CA PRO A 117 -32.23 -12.56 -15.14
C PRO A 117 -33.42 -13.52 -15.17
N ALA A 118 -33.28 -14.67 -15.86
CA ALA A 118 -34.28 -15.73 -15.80
C ALA A 118 -34.42 -16.26 -14.36
N ALA A 119 -35.60 -16.83 -14.05
CA ALA A 119 -35.90 -17.31 -12.69
C ALA A 119 -34.94 -18.41 -12.18
N ASP A 120 -34.28 -19.16 -13.09
CA ASP A 120 -33.29 -20.18 -12.83
C ASP A 120 -31.86 -19.71 -13.07
N ALA A 121 -31.67 -18.40 -13.24
CA ALA A 121 -30.36 -17.83 -13.49
C ALA A 121 -29.38 -18.11 -12.34
N GLN A 122 -28.11 -18.12 -12.69
CA GLN A 122 -27.03 -18.23 -11.69
C GLN A 122 -27.17 -17.14 -10.64
N SER A 123 -27.07 -17.53 -9.37
CA SER A 123 -27.08 -16.61 -8.24
C SER A 123 -26.14 -15.43 -8.45
N ALA A 124 -26.43 -14.30 -7.83
CA ALA A 124 -25.58 -13.14 -7.84
C ALA A 124 -24.15 -13.48 -7.36
N PRO A 125 -23.12 -12.77 -7.83
CA PRO A 125 -21.74 -13.03 -7.42
C PRO A 125 -21.56 -12.81 -5.92
N GLY A 126 -20.78 -13.69 -5.27
CA GLY A 126 -20.38 -13.56 -3.87
C GLY A 126 -19.38 -12.41 -3.67
N SER A 127 -18.47 -12.21 -4.63
CA SER A 127 -17.53 -11.09 -4.61
C SER A 127 -17.35 -10.47 -5.98
N VAL A 128 -17.00 -9.19 -5.97
CA VAL A 128 -16.70 -8.39 -7.16
C VAL A 128 -15.44 -7.60 -6.88
N THR A 129 -14.47 -7.63 -7.80
CA THR A 129 -13.17 -6.96 -7.60
C THR A 129 -12.68 -6.33 -8.90
N ALA A 130 -12.31 -5.06 -8.87
CA ALA A 130 -11.62 -4.41 -9.98
C ALA A 130 -10.21 -4.99 -10.11
N VAL A 131 -9.88 -5.52 -11.30
CA VAL A 131 -8.59 -6.20 -11.53
C VAL A 131 -7.66 -5.43 -12.45
N ARG A 132 -8.21 -4.50 -13.23
CA ARG A 132 -7.42 -3.66 -14.13
C ARG A 132 -8.19 -2.41 -14.51
N SER A 133 -7.53 -1.25 -14.43
CA SER A 133 -8.02 0.00 -15.01
C SER A 133 -7.09 0.42 -16.15
N ALA A 134 -7.67 0.75 -17.30
CA ALA A 134 -6.93 1.20 -18.47
C ALA A 134 -7.53 2.51 -18.98
N GLN A 135 -6.73 3.57 -18.98
CA GLN A 135 -7.10 4.83 -19.56
C GLN A 135 -7.05 4.73 -21.10
N ARG A 136 -8.13 5.13 -21.79
CA ARG A 136 -8.27 5.08 -23.24
C ARG A 136 -8.06 6.45 -23.90
N GLY A 137 -8.22 7.50 -23.12
CA GLY A 137 -8.10 8.90 -23.58
C GLY A 137 -8.29 9.85 -22.41
N ALA A 138 -8.37 11.14 -22.66
CA ALA A 138 -8.62 12.14 -21.64
C ALA A 138 -9.99 11.88 -20.96
N GLY A 139 -9.96 11.44 -19.70
CA GLY A 139 -11.15 11.15 -18.92
C GLY A 139 -11.91 9.87 -19.32
N ALA A 140 -11.48 9.10 -20.31
CA ALA A 140 -12.11 7.85 -20.70
C ALA A 140 -11.33 6.64 -20.21
N TRP A 141 -12.02 5.71 -19.55
CA TRP A 141 -11.45 4.53 -18.93
C TRP A 141 -12.19 3.26 -19.33
N THR A 142 -11.50 2.16 -19.30
CA THR A 142 -12.09 0.82 -19.27
C THR A 142 -11.58 0.09 -18.05
N VAL A 143 -12.50 -0.28 -17.17
CA VAL A 143 -12.18 -1.06 -15.96
C VAL A 143 -12.58 -2.50 -16.17
N THR A 144 -11.64 -3.42 -15.99
CA THR A 144 -11.97 -4.86 -15.97
C THR A 144 -12.26 -5.26 -14.53
N VAL A 145 -13.43 -5.86 -14.33
CA VAL A 145 -13.93 -6.29 -13.02
C VAL A 145 -14.17 -7.79 -13.05
N ALA A 146 -13.63 -8.51 -12.05
CA ALA A 146 -13.88 -9.93 -11.84
C ALA A 146 -15.07 -10.12 -10.89
N ALA A 147 -16.04 -10.91 -11.30
CA ALA A 147 -17.16 -11.34 -10.48
C ALA A 147 -17.01 -12.84 -10.17
N GLN A 148 -16.87 -13.19 -8.90
CA GLN A 148 -16.72 -14.57 -8.45
C GLN A 148 -18.05 -15.10 -7.94
N TYR A 149 -18.44 -16.25 -8.40
CA TYR A 149 -19.69 -16.91 -8.06
C TYR A 149 -19.48 -18.05 -7.05
N ALA A 150 -20.56 -18.43 -6.36
CA ALA A 150 -20.51 -19.47 -5.32
C ALA A 150 -20.03 -20.85 -5.83
N ASN A 151 -20.23 -21.15 -7.11
CA ASN A 151 -19.75 -22.37 -7.76
C ASN A 151 -18.25 -22.35 -8.11
N GLY A 152 -17.50 -21.31 -7.70
CA GLY A 152 -16.10 -21.12 -8.01
C GLY A 152 -15.80 -20.51 -9.37
N SER A 153 -16.81 -20.29 -10.23
CA SER A 153 -16.60 -19.66 -11.54
C SER A 153 -16.31 -18.16 -11.37
N VAL A 154 -15.48 -17.62 -12.28
CA VAL A 154 -15.17 -16.19 -12.36
C VAL A 154 -15.55 -15.69 -13.75
N ARG A 155 -16.31 -14.61 -13.82
CA ARG A 155 -16.58 -13.88 -15.06
C ARG A 155 -15.92 -12.51 -14.99
N TYR A 156 -15.42 -12.05 -16.14
CA TYR A 156 -14.78 -10.73 -16.23
C TYR A 156 -15.65 -9.81 -17.06
N TYR A 157 -15.81 -8.58 -16.58
CA TYR A 157 -16.62 -7.56 -17.22
C TYR A 157 -15.76 -6.33 -17.51
N ALA A 158 -15.83 -5.81 -18.72
CA ALA A 158 -15.26 -4.52 -19.08
C ALA A 158 -16.33 -3.43 -18.88
N VAL A 159 -16.04 -2.47 -18.03
CA VAL A 159 -16.92 -1.34 -17.70
C VAL A 159 -16.34 -0.07 -18.28
N PRO A 160 -17.03 0.60 -19.20
CA PRO A 160 -16.62 1.92 -19.68
C PRO A 160 -16.96 2.99 -18.64
N VAL A 161 -15.97 3.78 -18.22
CA VAL A 161 -16.12 4.84 -17.23
C VAL A 161 -15.57 6.14 -17.79
N ALA A 162 -16.32 7.22 -17.65
CA ALA A 162 -15.82 8.58 -17.85
C ALA A 162 -15.48 9.23 -16.51
N SER A 163 -14.42 10.03 -16.51
CA SER A 163 -14.10 10.94 -15.40
C SER A 163 -14.17 12.38 -15.87
N ASP A 164 -14.45 13.30 -14.95
CA ASP A 164 -14.31 14.71 -15.22
C ASP A 164 -12.85 15.13 -15.43
N SER A 165 -12.60 16.37 -15.81
CA SER A 165 -11.26 16.90 -16.06
C SER A 165 -10.35 16.91 -14.83
N THR A 166 -10.93 16.85 -13.62
CA THR A 166 -10.21 16.83 -12.35
C THR A 166 -9.98 15.41 -11.84
N GLY A 167 -10.64 14.39 -12.40
CA GLY A 167 -10.62 13.01 -11.91
C GLY A 167 -11.37 12.81 -10.60
N SER A 168 -12.23 13.76 -10.21
CA SER A 168 -12.98 13.70 -8.94
C SER A 168 -14.37 13.09 -9.07
N SER A 169 -14.93 13.03 -10.27
CA SER A 169 -16.26 12.50 -10.56
C SER A 169 -16.19 11.43 -11.65
N PHE A 170 -17.00 10.38 -11.48
CA PHE A 170 -17.06 9.25 -12.41
C PHE A 170 -18.51 8.97 -12.84
N THR A 171 -18.66 8.47 -14.04
CA THR A 171 -19.93 7.95 -14.57
C THR A 171 -19.67 6.75 -15.46
N VAL A 172 -20.48 5.72 -15.34
CA VAL A 172 -20.45 4.59 -16.29
C VAL A 172 -21.21 5.01 -17.57
N THR A 173 -20.54 4.90 -18.72
CA THR A 173 -21.03 5.45 -19.98
C THR A 173 -21.65 4.41 -20.92
N GLY A 174 -21.75 3.17 -20.50
CA GLY A 174 -22.34 2.12 -21.31
C GLY A 174 -22.44 0.79 -20.57
N ALA A 175 -23.21 -0.13 -21.13
CA ALA A 175 -23.41 -1.45 -20.54
C ALA A 175 -22.09 -2.22 -20.40
N PRO A 176 -21.94 -3.01 -19.32
CA PRO A 176 -20.78 -3.87 -19.14
C PRO A 176 -20.71 -4.97 -20.18
N GLY A 177 -19.54 -5.20 -20.77
CA GLY A 177 -19.30 -6.32 -21.67
C GLY A 177 -18.58 -7.48 -21.00
N VAL A 178 -18.99 -8.72 -21.24
CA VAL A 178 -18.24 -9.89 -20.79
C VAL A 178 -16.96 -10.02 -21.62
N VAL A 179 -15.81 -10.17 -20.94
CA VAL A 179 -14.49 -10.27 -21.57
C VAL A 179 -13.71 -11.47 -21.05
N ALA A 180 -12.69 -11.86 -21.79
CA ALA A 180 -11.73 -12.87 -21.29
C ALA A 180 -10.98 -12.34 -20.05
N GLY A 181 -10.68 -13.23 -19.13
CA GLY A 181 -9.83 -12.92 -18.00
C GLY A 181 -8.41 -12.51 -18.42
N PRO A 182 -7.64 -11.89 -17.53
CA PRO A 182 -6.23 -11.58 -17.77
C PRO A 182 -5.47 -12.84 -18.19
N ALA A 183 -4.64 -12.74 -19.22
CA ALA A 183 -3.74 -13.82 -19.58
C ALA A 183 -2.76 -14.12 -18.44
N ARG A 184 -2.41 -15.39 -18.26
CA ARG A 184 -1.35 -15.76 -17.33
C ARG A 184 -0.03 -15.21 -17.85
N ALA A 185 0.68 -14.46 -17.02
CA ALA A 185 2.03 -14.03 -17.35
C ALA A 185 3.00 -15.22 -17.30
N GLU A 186 4.02 -15.19 -18.16
CA GLU A 186 5.16 -16.10 -18.01
C GLU A 186 5.88 -15.77 -16.69
N VAL A 187 6.10 -16.81 -15.88
CA VAL A 187 6.84 -16.65 -14.63
C VAL A 187 8.34 -16.77 -14.97
N PRO A 188 9.14 -15.75 -14.70
CA PRO A 188 10.58 -15.84 -14.90
C PRO A 188 11.17 -16.97 -14.04
N LYS A 189 12.25 -17.59 -14.51
CA LYS A 189 12.95 -18.59 -13.72
C LYS A 189 13.40 -17.99 -12.38
N SER A 190 13.16 -18.71 -11.30
CA SER A 190 13.57 -18.27 -9.96
C SER A 190 15.08 -18.02 -9.89
N SER A 191 15.49 -16.92 -9.26
CA SER A 191 16.89 -16.65 -8.94
C SER A 191 17.42 -17.51 -7.79
N TYR A 192 16.52 -18.12 -7.00
CA TYR A 192 16.87 -19.02 -5.89
C TYR A 192 17.19 -20.43 -6.44
N ALA A 193 18.38 -20.57 -7.04
CA ALA A 193 18.78 -21.79 -7.74
C ALA A 193 19.68 -22.73 -6.91
N VAL A 194 20.24 -22.22 -5.81
CA VAL A 194 21.11 -22.98 -4.90
C VAL A 194 20.27 -23.72 -3.89
N THR A 195 20.35 -25.03 -3.84
CA THR A 195 19.70 -25.83 -2.80
C THR A 195 20.50 -25.75 -1.52
N VAL A 196 19.86 -25.36 -0.42
CA VAL A 196 20.48 -25.32 0.92
C VAL A 196 20.29 -26.68 1.58
N PRO A 197 21.39 -27.35 2.02
CA PRO A 197 21.28 -28.64 2.72
C PRO A 197 20.71 -28.44 4.13
N GLU A 198 20.33 -29.57 4.77
CA GLU A 198 20.07 -29.55 6.21
C GLU A 198 21.36 -29.17 6.96
N GLY A 199 21.26 -28.25 7.91
CA GLY A 199 22.38 -27.72 8.66
C GLY A 199 22.05 -26.39 9.36
N ASP A 200 23.09 -25.64 9.72
CA ASP A 200 22.97 -24.41 10.52
C ASP A 200 22.04 -23.36 9.90
N LEU A 201 22.11 -23.18 8.58
CA LEU A 201 21.28 -22.20 7.89
C LEU A 201 19.80 -22.59 7.90
N SER A 202 19.49 -23.81 7.47
CA SER A 202 18.11 -24.31 7.45
C SER A 202 17.49 -24.38 8.85
N SER A 203 18.29 -24.74 9.86
CA SER A 203 17.87 -24.74 11.27
C SER A 203 17.56 -23.33 11.76
N ALA A 204 18.45 -22.36 11.51
CA ALA A 204 18.24 -20.97 11.89
C ALA A 204 16.97 -20.39 11.26
N VAL A 205 16.70 -20.69 9.98
CA VAL A 205 15.47 -20.30 9.28
C VAL A 205 14.24 -20.94 9.94
N GLY A 206 14.29 -22.24 10.24
CA GLY A 206 13.18 -22.97 10.85
C GLY A 206 12.84 -22.48 12.26
N GLU A 207 13.85 -22.26 13.10
CA GLU A 207 13.70 -21.74 14.46
C GLU A 207 13.11 -20.32 14.45
N PHE A 208 13.65 -19.44 13.59
CA PHE A 208 13.12 -18.09 13.42
C PHE A 208 11.65 -18.11 12.99
N LEU A 209 11.30 -18.85 11.93
CA LEU A 209 9.92 -18.91 11.42
C LEU A 209 8.96 -19.56 12.43
N THR A 210 9.44 -20.51 13.23
CA THR A 210 8.66 -21.08 14.32
C THR A 210 8.36 -19.99 15.37
N ALA A 211 9.34 -19.26 15.86
CA ALA A 211 9.12 -18.17 16.82
C ALA A 211 8.21 -17.07 16.22
N TYR A 212 8.43 -16.72 14.96
CA TYR A 212 7.70 -15.66 14.28
C TYR A 212 6.21 -15.98 14.07
N LEU A 213 5.87 -17.22 13.70
CA LEU A 213 4.52 -17.63 13.30
C LEU A 213 3.70 -18.28 14.41
N THR A 214 4.35 -18.87 15.40
CA THR A 214 3.67 -19.59 16.48
C THR A 214 3.72 -18.83 17.82
N GLY A 215 4.56 -17.79 17.92
CA GLY A 215 4.82 -17.13 19.18
C GLY A 215 5.60 -17.97 20.21
N ALA A 216 6.14 -19.11 19.79
CA ALA A 216 6.93 -20.00 20.66
C ALA A 216 8.38 -19.51 20.72
N GLY A 217 8.69 -18.70 21.72
CA GLY A 217 10.00 -18.10 21.92
C GLY A 217 10.09 -16.63 21.50
N GLU A 218 11.28 -16.07 21.68
CA GLU A 218 11.56 -14.67 21.37
C GLU A 218 12.18 -14.55 19.98
N VAL A 219 11.52 -13.80 19.09
CA VAL A 219 12.00 -13.54 17.73
C VAL A 219 13.34 -12.82 17.73
N ASP A 220 13.54 -11.89 18.67
CA ASP A 220 14.72 -11.02 18.74
C ASP A 220 16.06 -11.79 18.84
N ARG A 221 16.05 -13.01 19.40
CA ARG A 221 17.24 -13.86 19.51
C ARG A 221 17.81 -14.34 18.17
N TYR A 222 16.99 -14.30 17.12
CA TYR A 222 17.36 -14.72 15.77
C TYR A 222 17.71 -13.56 14.85
N LEU A 223 17.52 -12.31 15.33
CA LEU A 223 17.70 -11.13 14.51
C LEU A 223 19.14 -10.61 14.53
N ALA A 224 19.57 -10.07 13.41
CA ALA A 224 20.82 -9.32 13.35
C ALA A 224 20.70 -8.00 14.16
N PRO A 225 21.81 -7.49 14.74
CA PRO A 225 21.79 -6.24 15.49
C PRO A 225 21.17 -5.09 14.73
N GLY A 226 20.24 -4.38 15.39
CA GLY A 226 19.53 -3.24 14.83
C GLY A 226 18.28 -3.60 14.00
N VAL A 227 18.04 -4.88 13.73
CA VAL A 227 16.79 -5.35 13.11
C VAL A 227 15.71 -5.48 14.18
N LYS A 228 14.49 -5.04 13.84
CA LYS A 228 13.32 -5.18 14.71
C LYS A 228 12.21 -5.83 13.89
N LEU A 229 11.75 -7.00 14.32
CA LEU A 229 10.61 -7.71 13.76
C LEU A 229 9.73 -8.18 14.91
N THR A 230 8.43 -7.93 14.80
CA THR A 230 7.45 -8.40 15.79
C THR A 230 6.85 -9.70 15.31
N ALA A 231 6.72 -10.69 16.17
CA ALA A 231 6.01 -11.94 15.87
C ALA A 231 4.55 -11.66 15.44
N VAL A 232 4.00 -12.53 14.63
CA VAL A 232 2.59 -12.43 14.22
C VAL A 232 1.69 -12.62 15.45
N SER A 233 0.80 -11.66 15.69
CA SER A 233 -0.09 -11.69 16.85
C SER A 233 -1.53 -11.36 16.45
N PRO A 234 -2.55 -12.17 16.85
CA PRO A 234 -2.39 -13.44 17.54
C PRO A 234 -1.69 -14.48 16.67
N ALA A 235 -0.97 -15.43 17.27
CA ALA A 235 -0.25 -16.48 16.54
C ALA A 235 -1.24 -17.37 15.77
N PRO A 236 -1.15 -17.42 14.42
CA PRO A 236 -2.14 -18.16 13.61
C PRO A 236 -1.87 -19.66 13.54
N TYR A 237 -0.66 -20.10 13.90
CA TYR A 237 -0.23 -21.49 13.80
C TYR A 237 0.32 -22.03 15.10
N SER A 238 0.25 -23.35 15.27
CA SER A 238 0.78 -24.08 16.41
C SER A 238 2.11 -24.78 16.12
N ALA A 239 2.44 -24.99 14.84
CA ALA A 239 3.69 -25.62 14.42
C ALA A 239 4.09 -25.15 13.01
N VAL A 240 5.41 -25.15 12.76
CA VAL A 240 6.01 -24.84 11.46
C VAL A 240 7.08 -25.87 11.16
N ALA A 241 7.08 -26.44 9.94
CA ALA A 241 8.11 -27.34 9.45
C ALA A 241 8.69 -26.80 8.14
N VAL A 242 10.01 -26.64 8.09
CA VAL A 242 10.71 -26.29 6.85
C VAL A 242 10.63 -27.48 5.90
N GLN A 243 10.19 -27.23 4.67
CA GLN A 243 10.11 -28.23 3.60
C GLN A 243 11.32 -28.15 2.69
N GLN A 244 11.72 -26.91 2.36
CA GLN A 244 12.84 -26.64 1.47
C GLN A 244 13.37 -25.24 1.73
N VAL A 245 14.69 -25.08 1.65
CA VAL A 245 15.35 -23.78 1.59
C VAL A 245 16.16 -23.71 0.30
N SER A 246 15.94 -22.66 -0.47
CA SER A 246 16.72 -22.38 -1.68
C SER A 246 17.36 -21.00 -1.54
N ALA A 247 18.53 -20.79 -2.12
CA ALA A 247 19.28 -19.54 -2.01
C ALA A 247 19.70 -18.99 -3.36
N ILE A 248 20.12 -17.72 -3.36
CA ILE A 248 20.75 -17.09 -4.52
C ILE A 248 22.27 -17.28 -4.46
N GLU A 249 22.86 -17.08 -3.29
CA GLU A 249 24.30 -17.11 -3.08
C GLU A 249 24.79 -18.53 -2.71
N GLU A 250 25.84 -19.01 -3.38
CA GLU A 250 26.48 -20.31 -3.15
C GLU A 250 26.96 -20.49 -1.69
N ALA A 251 27.30 -19.38 -1.01
CA ALA A 251 27.69 -19.41 0.39
C ALA A 251 26.61 -19.97 1.33
N ALA A 252 25.35 -20.03 0.87
CA ALA A 252 24.24 -20.62 1.64
C ALA A 252 24.30 -22.16 1.68
N ALA A 253 25.00 -22.80 0.75
CA ALA A 253 25.18 -24.25 0.70
C ALA A 253 26.43 -24.75 1.45
N ALA A 254 27.17 -23.85 2.12
CA ALA A 254 28.35 -24.23 2.88
C ALA A 254 27.97 -25.07 4.11
N GLU A 255 28.75 -26.12 4.39
CA GLU A 255 28.56 -26.97 5.56
C GLU A 255 28.75 -26.24 6.89
N GLN A 256 29.64 -25.23 6.89
CA GLN A 256 29.93 -24.41 8.05
C GLN A 256 29.51 -22.97 7.82
N VAL A 257 29.13 -22.24 8.89
CA VAL A 257 28.79 -20.83 8.80
C VAL A 257 30.01 -20.04 8.27
N PRO A 258 29.86 -19.29 7.16
CA PRO A 258 30.96 -18.54 6.58
C PRO A 258 31.45 -17.41 7.47
N ALA A 259 32.49 -16.68 7.00
CA ALA A 259 33.05 -15.55 7.71
C ALA A 259 31.99 -14.49 8.03
N ASP A 260 32.18 -13.81 9.18
CA ASP A 260 31.31 -12.74 9.66
C ASP A 260 31.06 -11.68 8.58
N GLY A 261 29.81 -11.29 8.44
CA GLY A 261 29.39 -10.30 7.45
C GLY A 261 28.89 -10.89 6.14
N THR A 262 29.15 -12.20 5.86
CA THR A 262 28.57 -12.87 4.68
C THR A 262 27.06 -12.80 4.71
N LYS A 263 26.44 -12.36 3.60
CA LYS A 263 24.99 -12.26 3.46
C LYS A 263 24.50 -13.26 2.44
N VAL A 264 23.35 -13.84 2.72
CA VAL A 264 22.66 -14.74 1.78
C VAL A 264 21.18 -14.41 1.76
N ARG A 265 20.56 -14.54 0.59
CA ARG A 265 19.12 -14.42 0.40
C ARG A 265 18.56 -15.81 0.18
N VAL A 266 17.57 -16.15 0.97
CA VAL A 266 16.95 -17.48 0.91
C VAL A 266 15.45 -17.38 0.71
N LEU A 267 14.91 -18.35 0.00
CA LEU A 267 13.49 -18.62 -0.10
C LEU A 267 13.20 -19.92 0.66
N ALA A 268 12.47 -19.80 1.76
CA ALA A 268 12.08 -20.94 2.60
C ALA A 268 10.64 -21.32 2.29
N ALA A 269 10.43 -22.53 1.80
CA ALA A 269 9.13 -23.16 1.73
C ALA A 269 8.86 -23.90 3.04
N VAL A 270 7.75 -23.59 3.71
CA VAL A 270 7.39 -24.18 5.00
C VAL A 270 5.96 -24.68 4.99
N GLU A 271 5.68 -25.70 5.79
CA GLU A 271 4.34 -26.13 6.13
C GLU A 271 3.99 -25.62 7.54
N ALA A 272 3.01 -24.73 7.62
CA ALA A 272 2.47 -24.26 8.89
C ALA A 272 1.20 -25.06 9.23
N ARG A 273 1.03 -25.41 10.51
CA ARG A 273 -0.13 -26.16 11.00
C ARG A 273 -0.85 -25.34 12.06
N GLY A 274 -2.16 -25.29 11.95
CA GLY A 274 -3.06 -24.64 12.90
C GLY A 274 -4.34 -25.41 13.08
N ALA A 275 -5.28 -24.86 13.83
CA ALA A 275 -6.58 -25.49 14.11
C ALA A 275 -7.40 -25.77 12.82
N THR A 276 -7.16 -24.99 11.76
CA THR A 276 -7.88 -25.09 10.49
C THR A 276 -7.17 -25.97 9.45
N GLY A 277 -6.06 -26.62 9.80
CA GLY A 277 -5.35 -27.54 8.90
C GLY A 277 -3.90 -27.15 8.61
N ARG A 278 -3.42 -27.55 7.42
CA ARG A 278 -2.04 -27.35 6.94
C ARG A 278 -2.00 -26.28 5.87
N TRP A 279 -1.02 -25.38 5.98
CA TRP A 279 -0.86 -24.26 5.08
C TRP A 279 0.55 -24.25 4.50
N PRO A 280 0.72 -24.41 3.18
CA PRO A 280 1.99 -24.20 2.51
C PRO A 280 2.26 -22.69 2.43
N LEU A 281 3.39 -22.25 2.99
CA LEU A 281 3.80 -20.86 3.01
C LEU A 281 5.23 -20.74 2.46
N ALA A 282 5.58 -19.57 1.96
CA ALA A 282 6.93 -19.25 1.51
C ALA A 282 7.37 -17.90 2.06
N TYR A 283 8.63 -17.84 2.47
CA TYR A 283 9.24 -16.63 3.03
C TYR A 283 10.58 -16.36 2.39
N GLU A 284 10.76 -15.13 1.97
CA GLU A 284 12.05 -14.62 1.52
C GLU A 284 12.75 -13.95 2.70
N LEU A 285 13.98 -14.39 2.98
CA LEU A 285 14.79 -13.93 4.09
C LEU A 285 16.16 -13.51 3.59
N THR A 286 16.69 -12.44 4.19
CA THR A 286 18.13 -12.15 4.12
C THR A 286 18.75 -12.53 5.44
N LEU A 287 19.75 -13.42 5.41
CA LEU A 287 20.52 -13.79 6.58
C LEU A 287 21.94 -13.23 6.49
N LYS A 288 22.56 -13.06 7.64
CA LYS A 288 23.94 -12.62 7.79
C LYS A 288 24.68 -13.53 8.76
N ALA A 289 25.85 -14.02 8.34
CA ALA A 289 26.73 -14.75 9.21
C ALA A 289 27.36 -13.81 10.24
N ARG A 290 27.35 -14.22 11.52
CA ARG A 290 27.98 -13.50 12.62
C ARG A 290 28.28 -14.43 13.79
N SER A 291 29.53 -14.37 14.27
CA SER A 291 29.98 -15.14 15.43
C SER A 291 29.64 -16.64 15.32
N GLY A 292 29.85 -17.24 14.14
CA GLY A 292 29.62 -18.64 13.89
C GLY A 292 28.14 -19.05 13.81
N ARG A 293 27.20 -18.12 13.64
CA ARG A 293 25.77 -18.39 13.47
C ARG A 293 25.14 -17.53 12.38
N TRP A 294 23.97 -17.95 11.90
CA TRP A 294 23.15 -17.17 10.99
C TRP A 294 22.14 -16.32 11.76
N GLU A 295 22.06 -15.03 11.40
CA GLU A 295 21.12 -14.08 11.98
C GLU A 295 20.26 -13.49 10.86
N VAL A 296 18.96 -13.34 11.12
CA VAL A 296 18.00 -12.75 10.16
C VAL A 296 18.20 -11.24 10.08
N ALA A 297 18.57 -10.75 8.92
CA ALA A 297 18.77 -9.33 8.65
C ALA A 297 17.54 -8.66 8.01
N ALA A 298 16.70 -9.43 7.27
CA ALA A 298 15.44 -8.94 6.72
C ALA A 298 14.48 -10.10 6.46
N LEU A 299 13.20 -9.80 6.52
CA LEU A 299 12.10 -10.66 6.09
C LEU A 299 11.30 -9.91 5.01
N ALA A 300 11.13 -10.51 3.86
CA ALA A 300 10.30 -10.01 2.77
C ALA A 300 9.12 -10.95 2.52
N SER A 301 8.19 -10.55 1.66
CA SER A 301 6.93 -11.28 1.42
C SER A 301 7.06 -12.51 0.51
N GLY A 302 8.27 -13.01 0.25
CA GLY A 302 8.47 -14.27 -0.50
C GLY A 302 8.21 -14.20 -1.99
N THR A 303 8.10 -13.02 -2.59
CA THR A 303 8.02 -12.89 -4.05
C THR A 303 9.43 -12.85 -4.63
N ALA A 304 9.78 -13.89 -5.37
CA ALA A 304 11.09 -14.07 -6.00
C ALA A 304 11.33 -13.11 -7.20
N GLN A 305 11.12 -11.83 -7.04
CA GLN A 305 11.54 -10.85 -8.03
C GLN A 305 12.63 -9.95 -7.44
N ASP A 306 13.87 -10.23 -7.82
CA ASP A 306 14.94 -9.26 -7.72
C ASP A 306 14.59 -8.05 -8.60
N GLY A 307 13.97 -7.06 -7.99
CA GLY A 307 14.02 -5.70 -8.51
C GLY A 307 15.46 -5.26 -8.39
N GLY A 308 16.26 -5.55 -9.42
CA GLY A 308 17.64 -5.10 -9.49
C GLY A 308 17.70 -3.61 -9.22
N ALA A 309 18.23 -3.24 -8.07
CA ALA A 309 18.68 -1.89 -7.81
C ALA A 309 19.79 -1.59 -8.84
N ARG A 310 19.45 -0.78 -9.83
CA ARG A 310 20.42 -0.06 -10.67
C ARG A 310 20.81 1.24 -10.03
#